data_ad3fb510bd40d6a6f49f415ab5a7405a
#
_entry.id   ad3fb510bd40d6a6f49f415ab5a7405a
#
_cell.length_a   1.000
_cell.length_b   1.000
_cell.length_c   1.000
_cell.angle_alpha   90.00
_cell.angle_beta   90.00
_cell.angle_gamma   90.00
#
_symmetry.space_group_name_H-M   'P 1'
#
loop_
_entity.id
_entity.type
_entity.pdbx_description
1 polymer ?
#
loop_
_entity_poly.entity_id
_entity_poly.type
_entity_poly.pdbx_seq_one_letter_code
_entity_poly.pdbx_strand_id
1 'polypeptide(L)'
;KIIQVMCVFPLGVPAYISAYCYAEILEPGGYLSFILPQYDGFSLRNSISASLVLSFALFPYVYLLTRIAIINFSVRYLEAAKTMGKSPFQCFFRVSLPMALPGIAAGLALVLMETVNDFGVADFFGLQTLTIGVFQYISIINDLPSAFSLSLIIFILMSSLYFFEQKVRGNKKFHNSSYENIQWSRYNLGKMK
;
A
#
# COMPACT_ATOMS: atom_id res chain seq x y z
N LYS A 1 -12.61 -15.14 -5.60
CA LYS A 1 -12.20 -14.40 -6.82
C LYS A 1 -12.64 -12.94 -6.76
N ILE A 2 -13.92 -12.63 -6.45
CA ILE A 2 -14.46 -11.26 -6.40
C ILE A 2 -13.67 -10.39 -5.41
N ILE A 3 -13.48 -10.84 -4.16
CA ILE A 3 -12.72 -10.10 -3.14
C ILE A 3 -11.29 -9.78 -3.62
N GLN A 4 -10.64 -10.70 -4.33
CA GLN A 4 -9.28 -10.48 -4.85
C GLN A 4 -9.25 -9.35 -5.90
N VAL A 5 -10.26 -9.31 -6.78
CA VAL A 5 -10.39 -8.24 -7.77
C VAL A 5 -10.68 -6.91 -7.07
N MET A 6 -11.58 -6.89 -6.09
CA MET A 6 -11.88 -5.68 -5.31
C MET A 6 -10.65 -5.13 -4.57
N CYS A 7 -9.81 -6.02 -4.02
CA CYS A 7 -8.57 -5.58 -3.36
C CYS A 7 -7.52 -5.00 -4.32
N VAL A 8 -7.55 -5.35 -5.61
CA VAL A 8 -6.60 -4.86 -6.62
C VAL A 8 -7.15 -3.67 -7.39
N PHE A 9 -8.47 -3.52 -7.41
CA PHE A 9 -9.18 -2.49 -8.16
C PHE A 9 -8.64 -1.05 -7.95
N PRO A 10 -8.28 -0.63 -6.71
CA PRO A 10 -7.76 0.72 -6.48
C PRO A 10 -6.49 1.05 -7.27
N LEU A 11 -5.65 0.06 -7.63
CA LEU A 11 -4.47 0.28 -8.48
C LEU A 11 -4.81 0.71 -9.92
N GLY A 12 -6.03 0.43 -10.38
CA GLY A 12 -6.49 0.84 -11.69
C GLY A 12 -6.88 2.33 -11.77
N VAL A 13 -6.99 2.99 -10.62
CA VAL A 13 -7.36 4.40 -10.54
C VAL A 13 -6.18 5.19 -9.97
N PRO A 14 -5.66 6.21 -10.68
CA PRO A 14 -4.63 7.09 -10.14
C PRO A 14 -5.05 7.71 -8.82
N ALA A 15 -4.12 7.79 -7.85
CA ALA A 15 -4.43 8.24 -6.49
C ALA A 15 -5.04 9.66 -6.44
N TYR A 16 -4.58 10.57 -7.30
CA TYR A 16 -5.11 11.94 -7.37
C TYR A 16 -6.57 11.99 -7.86
N ILE A 17 -6.98 11.07 -8.77
CA ILE A 17 -8.38 10.96 -9.19
C ILE A 17 -9.24 10.48 -8.03
N SER A 18 -8.76 9.50 -7.26
CA SER A 18 -9.44 9.05 -6.05
C SER A 18 -9.59 10.19 -5.03
N ALA A 19 -8.54 11.01 -4.85
CA ALA A 19 -8.57 12.18 -3.97
C ALA A 19 -9.67 13.16 -4.39
N TYR A 20 -9.72 13.47 -5.69
CA TYR A 20 -10.74 14.36 -6.25
C TYR A 20 -12.16 13.81 -6.05
N CYS A 21 -12.38 12.52 -6.36
CA CYS A 21 -13.69 11.89 -6.17
C CYS A 21 -14.15 11.89 -4.71
N TYR A 22 -13.24 11.60 -3.76
CA TYR A 22 -13.59 11.65 -2.35
C TYR A 22 -13.91 13.07 -1.87
N ALA A 23 -13.18 14.07 -2.35
CA ALA A 23 -13.47 15.45 -2.04
C ALA A 23 -14.83 15.88 -2.57
N GLU A 24 -15.14 15.62 -3.84
CA GLU A 24 -16.44 15.92 -4.45
C GLU A 24 -17.62 15.26 -3.72
N ILE A 25 -17.40 14.12 -3.08
CA ILE A 25 -18.45 13.44 -2.31
C ILE A 25 -18.59 14.00 -0.90
N LEU A 26 -17.47 14.27 -0.20
CA LEU A 26 -17.43 14.47 1.24
C LEU A 26 -17.23 15.93 1.66
N GLU A 27 -16.74 16.83 0.80
CA GLU A 27 -16.55 18.25 1.14
C GLU A 27 -17.89 18.98 1.31
N PRO A 28 -17.90 20.12 2.04
CA PRO A 28 -19.07 20.98 2.16
C PRO A 28 -19.58 21.39 0.77
N GLY A 29 -20.88 21.17 0.52
CA GLY A 29 -21.48 21.41 -0.80
C GLY A 29 -21.29 20.30 -1.82
N GLY A 30 -20.63 19.19 -1.45
CA GLY A 30 -20.46 18.00 -2.29
C GLY A 30 -21.74 17.15 -2.40
N TYR A 31 -21.67 16.06 -3.17
CA TYR A 31 -22.81 15.20 -3.43
C TYR A 31 -23.50 14.66 -2.17
N LEU A 32 -22.73 14.38 -1.10
CA LEU A 32 -23.29 13.89 0.14
C LEU A 32 -24.14 14.96 0.87
N SER A 33 -23.74 16.23 0.81
CA SER A 33 -24.53 17.34 1.36
C SER A 33 -25.85 17.53 0.61
N PHE A 34 -25.88 17.24 -0.68
CA PHE A 34 -27.10 17.27 -1.49
C PHE A 34 -28.09 16.15 -1.12
N ILE A 35 -27.57 14.94 -0.82
CA ILE A 35 -28.38 13.77 -0.46
C ILE A 35 -28.83 13.84 1.02
N LEU A 36 -27.95 14.34 1.88
CA LEU A 36 -28.18 14.47 3.33
C LEU A 36 -28.07 15.95 3.75
N PRO A 37 -29.18 16.71 3.73
CA PRO A 37 -29.16 18.14 4.01
C PRO A 37 -28.64 18.53 5.41
N GLN A 38 -28.57 17.57 6.34
CA GLN A 38 -28.03 17.76 7.70
C GLN A 38 -26.51 17.53 7.75
N TYR A 39 -25.87 17.15 6.65
CA TYR A 39 -24.45 16.91 6.57
C TYR A 39 -23.72 18.20 6.19
N ASP A 40 -23.04 18.79 7.15
CA ASP A 40 -22.28 20.05 6.96
C ASP A 40 -21.00 19.90 6.13
N GLY A 41 -20.68 18.65 5.71
CA GLY A 41 -19.44 18.36 5.01
C GLY A 41 -18.23 18.23 5.96
N PHE A 42 -17.19 17.62 5.47
CA PHE A 42 -15.92 17.48 6.17
C PHE A 42 -14.80 18.06 5.31
N SER A 43 -14.08 19.06 5.82
CA SER A 43 -12.93 19.61 5.09
C SER A 43 -11.83 18.55 4.96
N LEU A 44 -11.60 18.08 3.73
CA LEU A 44 -10.59 17.07 3.44
C LEU A 44 -9.20 17.65 3.20
N ARG A 45 -9.04 18.97 3.11
CA ARG A 45 -7.76 19.63 2.81
C ARG A 45 -6.81 19.63 4.00
N ASN A 46 -6.37 18.43 4.38
CA ASN A 46 -5.43 18.21 5.48
C ASN A 46 -4.58 16.97 5.22
N SER A 47 -3.47 16.84 5.94
CA SER A 47 -2.52 15.71 5.80
C SER A 47 -3.11 14.36 6.20
N ILE A 48 -4.08 14.33 7.11
CA ILE A 48 -4.73 13.08 7.54
C ILE A 48 -5.56 12.51 6.39
N SER A 49 -6.36 13.35 5.73
CA SER A 49 -7.18 12.93 4.59
C SER A 49 -6.32 12.48 3.41
N ALA A 50 -5.25 13.19 3.09
CA ALA A 50 -4.28 12.77 2.08
C ALA A 50 -3.67 11.41 2.41
N SER A 51 -3.28 11.18 3.67
CA SER A 51 -2.74 9.90 4.13
C SER A 51 -3.75 8.75 4.01
N LEU A 52 -5.02 9.01 4.32
CA LEU A 52 -6.09 8.02 4.16
C LEU A 52 -6.31 7.67 2.69
N VAL A 53 -6.40 8.69 1.81
CA VAL A 53 -6.56 8.46 0.36
C VAL A 53 -5.40 7.65 -0.21
N LEU A 54 -4.16 8.04 0.10
CA LEU A 54 -2.96 7.29 -0.33
C LEU A 54 -2.95 5.88 0.23
N SER A 55 -3.35 5.69 1.49
CA SER A 55 -3.45 4.35 2.09
C SER A 55 -4.44 3.46 1.33
N PHE A 56 -5.62 3.99 0.98
CA PHE A 56 -6.62 3.25 0.20
C PHE A 56 -6.21 3.03 -1.26
N ALA A 57 -5.46 3.94 -1.87
CA ALA A 57 -4.96 3.77 -3.22
C ALA A 57 -3.80 2.77 -3.30
N LEU A 58 -2.90 2.76 -2.30
CA LEU A 58 -1.64 2.03 -2.35
C LEU A 58 -1.65 0.70 -1.57
N PHE A 59 -2.68 0.41 -0.71
CA PHE A 59 -2.74 -0.86 0.03
C PHE A 59 -2.65 -2.11 -0.86
N PRO A 60 -3.10 -2.11 -2.12
CA PRO A 60 -2.99 -3.29 -2.97
C PRO A 60 -1.54 -3.73 -3.22
N TYR A 61 -0.55 -2.84 -3.17
CA TYR A 61 0.86 -3.21 -3.26
C TYR A 61 1.25 -4.16 -2.12
N VAL A 62 0.89 -3.79 -0.88
CA VAL A 62 1.13 -4.65 0.29
C VAL A 62 0.36 -5.96 0.18
N TYR A 63 -0.91 -5.88 -0.24
CA TYR A 63 -1.75 -7.06 -0.43
C TYR A 63 -1.15 -8.04 -1.45
N LEU A 64 -0.75 -7.55 -2.63
CA LEU A 64 -0.22 -8.41 -3.71
C LEU A 64 1.09 -9.06 -3.31
N LEU A 65 2.05 -8.29 -2.77
CA LEU A 65 3.36 -8.83 -2.38
C LEU A 65 3.26 -9.79 -1.19
N THR A 66 2.41 -9.48 -0.22
CA THR A 66 2.11 -10.40 0.89
C THR A 66 1.46 -11.68 0.39
N ARG A 67 0.50 -11.57 -0.52
CA ARG A 67 -0.18 -12.73 -1.11
C ARG A 67 0.79 -13.61 -1.89
N ILE A 68 1.66 -13.02 -2.70
CA ILE A 68 2.70 -13.77 -3.44
C ILE A 68 3.64 -14.48 -2.46
N ALA A 69 4.06 -13.81 -1.39
CA ALA A 69 4.88 -14.40 -0.35
C ALA A 69 4.19 -15.62 0.27
N ILE A 70 2.92 -15.51 0.66
CA ILE A 70 2.15 -16.61 1.27
C ILE A 70 1.94 -17.77 0.29
N ILE A 71 1.63 -17.48 -0.98
CA ILE A 71 1.38 -18.53 -1.99
C ILE A 71 2.66 -19.34 -2.29
N ASN A 72 3.81 -18.70 -2.26
CA ASN A 72 5.10 -19.36 -2.51
C ASN A 72 5.58 -20.21 -1.33
N PHE A 73 4.92 -20.16 -0.17
CA PHE A 73 5.25 -21.02 0.95
C PHE A 73 4.63 -22.42 0.79
N SER A 74 5.41 -23.42 1.14
CA SER A 74 4.93 -24.79 1.15
C SER A 74 3.80 -24.97 2.17
N VAL A 75 2.68 -25.51 1.73
CA VAL A 75 1.53 -25.89 2.60
C VAL A 75 1.97 -26.85 3.71
N ARG A 76 3.07 -27.59 3.49
CA ARG A 76 3.65 -28.55 4.44
C ARG A 76 3.96 -27.94 5.81
N TYR A 77 4.39 -26.66 5.86
CA TYR A 77 4.64 -25.99 7.15
C TYR A 77 3.35 -25.74 7.95
N LEU A 78 2.26 -25.44 7.25
CA LEU A 78 0.94 -25.27 7.88
C LEU A 78 0.37 -26.63 8.33
N GLU A 79 0.54 -27.66 7.53
CA GLU A 79 0.11 -29.03 7.86
C GLU A 79 0.90 -29.55 9.06
N ALA A 80 2.22 -29.39 9.07
CA ALA A 80 3.06 -29.76 10.21
C ALA A 80 2.65 -29.02 11.50
N ALA A 81 2.33 -27.74 11.42
CA ALA A 81 1.86 -26.99 12.57
C ALA A 81 0.51 -27.50 13.08
N LYS A 82 -0.39 -27.90 12.19
CA LYS A 82 -1.69 -28.50 12.55
C LYS A 82 -1.54 -29.89 13.17
N THR A 83 -0.67 -30.74 12.63
CA THR A 83 -0.40 -32.07 13.22
C THR A 83 0.23 -31.97 14.60
N MET A 84 0.95 -30.88 14.88
CA MET A 84 1.46 -30.56 16.21
C MET A 84 0.39 -29.96 17.17
N GLY A 85 -0.89 -29.99 16.80
CA GLY A 85 -2.00 -29.54 17.62
C GLY A 85 -2.15 -28.02 17.73
N LYS A 86 -1.52 -27.21 16.87
CA LYS A 86 -1.68 -25.76 16.89
C LYS A 86 -3.06 -25.34 16.37
N SER A 87 -3.71 -24.41 17.08
CA SER A 87 -4.96 -23.82 16.63
C SER A 87 -4.76 -22.99 15.33
N PRO A 88 -5.81 -22.77 14.53
CA PRO A 88 -5.72 -21.96 13.30
C PRO A 88 -5.14 -20.55 13.55
N PHE A 89 -5.48 -19.94 14.67
CA PHE A 89 -4.97 -18.63 15.08
C PHE A 89 -3.46 -18.68 15.40
N GLN A 90 -3.03 -19.72 16.10
CA GLN A 90 -1.59 -19.94 16.38
C GLN A 90 -0.79 -20.23 15.09
N CYS A 91 -1.37 -20.99 14.16
CA CYS A 91 -0.76 -21.23 12.85
C CYS A 91 -0.59 -19.91 12.07
N PHE A 92 -1.59 -19.02 12.12
CA PHE A 92 -1.48 -17.73 11.47
C PHE A 92 -0.36 -16.87 12.07
N PHE A 93 -0.36 -16.63 13.38
CA PHE A 93 0.61 -15.70 13.99
C PHE A 93 2.02 -16.28 14.13
N ARG A 94 2.17 -17.59 14.31
CA ARG A 94 3.49 -18.22 14.53
C ARG A 94 4.12 -18.79 13.26
N VAL A 95 3.35 -19.03 12.21
CA VAL A 95 3.86 -19.61 10.96
C VAL A 95 3.60 -18.67 9.78
N SER A 96 2.33 -18.40 9.45
CA SER A 96 2.00 -17.68 8.22
C SER A 96 2.49 -16.23 8.23
N LEU A 97 2.26 -15.50 9.32
CA LEU A 97 2.63 -14.09 9.43
C LEU A 97 4.15 -13.88 9.40
N PRO A 98 4.99 -14.59 10.19
CA PRO A 98 6.44 -14.47 10.10
C PRO A 98 7.00 -14.83 8.73
N MET A 99 6.40 -15.78 8.04
CA MET A 99 6.80 -16.16 6.70
C MET A 99 6.36 -15.13 5.64
N ALA A 100 5.28 -14.39 5.90
CA ALA A 100 4.80 -13.31 5.04
C ALA A 100 5.55 -11.99 5.23
N LEU A 101 6.26 -11.80 6.35
CA LEU A 101 6.96 -10.55 6.69
C LEU A 101 7.85 -9.99 5.57
N PRO A 102 8.64 -10.80 4.82
CA PRO A 102 9.43 -10.25 3.71
C PRO A 102 8.56 -9.66 2.60
N GLY A 103 7.39 -10.26 2.31
CA GLY A 103 6.44 -9.73 1.34
C GLY A 103 5.76 -8.45 1.83
N ILE A 104 5.39 -8.41 3.12
CA ILE A 104 4.83 -7.22 3.76
C ILE A 104 5.84 -6.08 3.74
N ALA A 105 7.10 -6.34 4.12
CA ALA A 105 8.16 -5.34 4.13
C ALA A 105 8.42 -4.77 2.72
N ALA A 106 8.47 -5.62 1.71
CA ALA A 106 8.61 -5.19 0.32
C ALA A 106 7.41 -4.34 -0.14
N GLY A 107 6.19 -4.73 0.23
CA GLY A 107 4.98 -3.96 -0.07
C GLY A 107 4.98 -2.59 0.59
N LEU A 108 5.35 -2.52 1.86
CA LEU A 108 5.45 -1.27 2.60
C LEU A 108 6.56 -0.35 2.04
N ALA A 109 7.71 -0.91 1.67
CA ALA A 109 8.78 -0.13 1.04
C ALA A 109 8.31 0.49 -0.28
N LEU A 110 7.59 -0.27 -1.10
CA LEU A 110 7.02 0.24 -2.35
C LEU A 110 5.99 1.34 -2.09
N VAL A 111 5.08 1.16 -1.12
CA VAL A 111 4.13 2.21 -0.72
C VAL A 111 4.84 3.47 -0.25
N LEU A 112 5.89 3.35 0.54
CA LEU A 112 6.68 4.52 0.99
C LEU A 112 7.34 5.24 -0.18
N MET A 113 7.90 4.50 -1.15
CA MET A 113 8.50 5.08 -2.35
C MET A 113 7.45 5.82 -3.20
N GLU A 114 6.28 5.22 -3.41
CA GLU A 114 5.17 5.86 -4.14
C GLU A 114 4.66 7.11 -3.41
N THR A 115 4.51 7.04 -2.09
CA THR A 115 4.05 8.19 -1.29
C THR A 115 5.03 9.36 -1.34
N VAL A 116 6.35 9.10 -1.30
CA VAL A 116 7.37 10.18 -1.39
C VAL A 116 7.38 10.82 -2.78
N ASN A 117 7.10 10.03 -3.83
CA ASN A 117 7.06 10.53 -5.20
C ASN A 117 5.71 11.13 -5.60
N ASP A 118 4.68 10.98 -4.76
CA ASP A 118 3.36 11.49 -5.11
C ASP A 118 3.36 13.02 -5.15
N PHE A 119 2.97 13.54 -6.29
CA PHE A 119 2.73 14.95 -6.54
C PHE A 119 1.22 15.27 -6.49
N GLY A 120 0.43 14.43 -7.15
CA GLY A 120 -0.96 14.75 -7.46
C GLY A 120 -1.86 14.85 -6.23
N VAL A 121 -1.78 13.93 -5.30
CA VAL A 121 -2.56 13.97 -4.05
C VAL A 121 -2.07 15.09 -3.16
N ALA A 122 -0.74 15.26 -3.05
CA ALA A 122 -0.16 16.31 -2.23
C ALA A 122 -0.56 17.70 -2.72
N ASP A 123 -0.51 17.96 -4.02
CA ASP A 123 -0.90 19.22 -4.65
C ASP A 123 -2.40 19.48 -4.46
N PHE A 124 -3.24 18.47 -4.69
CA PHE A 124 -4.69 18.59 -4.52
C PHE A 124 -5.09 18.98 -3.08
N PHE A 125 -4.44 18.40 -2.08
CA PHE A 125 -4.71 18.71 -0.67
C PHE A 125 -3.94 19.95 -0.16
N GLY A 126 -3.13 20.59 -1.00
CA GLY A 126 -2.35 21.79 -0.65
C GLY A 126 -1.21 21.50 0.33
N LEU A 127 -0.65 20.29 0.31
CA LEU A 127 0.44 19.90 1.20
C LEU A 127 1.80 20.29 0.62
N GLN A 128 2.67 20.81 1.46
CA GLN A 128 4.03 21.15 1.08
C GLN A 128 4.93 19.91 1.22
N THR A 129 5.11 19.19 0.12
CA THR A 129 6.01 18.03 0.03
C THR A 129 7.30 18.38 -0.71
N LEU A 130 8.31 17.52 -0.63
CA LEU A 130 9.57 17.72 -1.36
C LEU A 130 9.35 17.76 -2.88
N THR A 131 8.46 16.91 -3.39
CA THR A 131 8.08 16.85 -4.82
C THR A 131 7.42 18.14 -5.29
N ILE A 132 6.51 18.70 -4.48
CA ILE A 132 5.91 20.02 -4.76
C ILE A 132 6.97 21.11 -4.70
N GLY A 133 7.89 21.05 -3.75
CA GLY A 133 9.01 22.00 -3.66
C GLY A 133 9.86 22.00 -4.92
N VAL A 134 10.23 20.82 -5.45
CA VAL A 134 10.96 20.72 -6.72
C VAL A 134 10.18 21.38 -7.86
N PHE A 135 8.89 21.10 -7.97
CA PHE A 135 8.03 21.68 -9.00
C PHE A 135 7.95 23.20 -8.88
N GLN A 136 7.79 23.76 -7.66
CA GLN A 136 7.74 25.19 -7.43
C GLN A 136 9.05 25.90 -7.78
N TYR A 137 10.20 25.32 -7.42
CA TYR A 137 11.51 25.88 -7.78
C TYR A 137 11.73 25.89 -9.30
N ILE A 138 11.28 24.87 -10.02
CA ILE A 138 11.41 24.82 -11.48
C ILE A 138 10.41 25.78 -12.15
N SER A 139 9.13 25.71 -11.79
CA SER A 139 8.05 26.29 -12.59
C SER A 139 7.68 27.73 -12.15
N ILE A 140 7.88 28.08 -10.88
CA ILE A 140 7.44 29.36 -10.31
C ILE A 140 8.64 30.26 -10.05
N ILE A 141 9.65 29.74 -9.34
CA ILE A 141 10.81 30.55 -8.91
C ILE A 141 11.88 30.60 -10.00
N ASN A 142 11.89 29.62 -10.92
CA ASN A 142 12.90 29.47 -11.98
C ASN A 142 14.34 29.34 -11.43
N ASP A 143 14.48 28.68 -10.27
CA ASP A 143 15.77 28.42 -9.60
C ASP A 143 16.13 26.91 -9.74
N LEU A 144 16.83 26.59 -10.82
CA LEU A 144 17.28 25.23 -11.13
C LEU A 144 18.26 24.66 -10.09
N PRO A 145 19.25 25.42 -9.55
CA PRO A 145 20.14 24.92 -8.50
C PRO A 145 19.40 24.44 -7.25
N SER A 146 18.42 25.20 -6.77
CA SER A 146 17.61 24.81 -5.61
C SER A 146 16.73 23.60 -5.90
N ALA A 147 16.11 23.53 -7.08
CA ALA A 147 15.34 22.37 -7.52
C ALA A 147 16.21 21.10 -7.59
N PHE A 148 17.43 21.23 -8.12
CA PHE A 148 18.40 20.12 -8.18
C PHE A 148 18.79 19.64 -6.78
N SER A 149 19.03 20.55 -5.85
CA SER A 149 19.37 20.22 -4.46
C SER A 149 18.24 19.43 -3.77
N LEU A 150 16.96 19.83 -3.94
CA LEU A 150 15.81 19.10 -3.43
C LEU A 150 15.67 17.73 -4.08
N SER A 151 15.86 17.65 -5.40
CA SER A 151 15.81 16.37 -6.13
C SER A 151 16.87 15.40 -5.64
N LEU A 152 18.08 15.91 -5.29
CA LEU A 152 19.14 15.10 -4.70
C LEU A 152 18.75 14.54 -3.34
N ILE A 153 18.06 15.34 -2.50
CA ILE A 153 17.53 14.87 -1.20
C ILE A 153 16.53 13.74 -1.41
N ILE A 154 15.58 13.89 -2.35
CA ILE A 154 14.62 12.84 -2.69
C ILE A 154 15.35 11.58 -3.17
N PHE A 155 16.36 11.72 -4.03
CA PHE A 155 17.14 10.60 -4.54
C PHE A 155 17.86 9.84 -3.41
N ILE A 156 18.49 10.56 -2.47
CA ILE A 156 19.16 9.95 -1.31
C ILE A 156 18.15 9.22 -0.42
N LEU A 157 17.00 9.83 -0.16
CA LEU A 157 15.93 9.24 0.63
C LEU A 157 15.40 7.95 -0.02
N MET A 158 15.13 7.98 -1.33
CA MET A 158 14.69 6.81 -2.08
C MET A 158 15.72 5.70 -2.12
N SER A 159 16.98 6.05 -2.33
CA SER A 159 18.10 5.10 -2.30
C SER A 159 18.21 4.45 -0.91
N SER A 160 18.06 5.22 0.16
CA SER A 160 18.10 4.70 1.54
C SER A 160 16.96 3.73 1.82
N LEU A 161 15.74 4.03 1.36
CA LEU A 161 14.57 3.15 1.47
C LEU A 161 14.80 1.83 0.71
N TYR A 162 15.36 1.92 -0.49
CA TYR A 162 15.69 0.74 -1.30
C TYR A 162 16.73 -0.17 -0.62
N PHE A 163 17.81 0.40 -0.10
CA PHE A 163 18.83 -0.37 0.61
C PHE A 163 18.27 -0.95 1.93
N PHE A 164 17.44 -0.20 2.64
CA PHE A 164 16.77 -0.69 3.84
C PHE A 164 15.86 -1.89 3.52
N GLU A 165 15.05 -1.79 2.47
CA GLU A 165 14.19 -2.89 2.00
C GLU A 165 15.03 -4.13 1.65
N GLN A 166 16.11 -3.97 0.89
CA GLN A 166 17.00 -5.07 0.57
C GLN A 166 17.59 -5.75 1.81
N LYS A 167 17.98 -4.97 2.82
CA LYS A 167 18.51 -5.48 4.08
C LYS A 167 17.45 -6.25 4.88
N VAL A 168 16.21 -5.75 4.94
CA VAL A 168 15.09 -6.42 5.62
C VAL A 168 14.68 -7.70 4.91
N ARG A 169 14.66 -7.68 3.59
CA ARG A 169 14.39 -8.88 2.78
C ARG A 169 15.42 -9.99 3.03
N GLY A 170 16.65 -9.60 3.33
CA GLY A 170 17.74 -10.50 3.71
C GLY A 170 18.10 -11.50 2.63
N ASN A 171 19.19 -12.23 2.83
CA ASN A 171 19.64 -13.36 1.99
C ASN A 171 18.76 -14.63 2.15
N LYS A 172 17.49 -14.48 2.48
CA LYS A 172 16.57 -15.60 2.48
C LYS A 172 16.32 -16.01 1.03
N LYS A 173 17.31 -16.72 0.47
CA LYS A 173 17.12 -17.49 -0.74
C LYS A 173 15.93 -18.41 -0.48
N PHE A 174 14.78 -18.04 -1.02
CA PHE A 174 13.66 -18.97 -1.12
C PHE A 174 14.17 -20.14 -1.96
N HIS A 175 14.53 -21.24 -1.30
CA HIS A 175 14.78 -22.48 -2.01
C HIS A 175 13.46 -22.82 -2.67
N ASN A 176 13.39 -22.60 -3.97
CA ASN A 176 12.38 -23.17 -4.83
C ASN A 176 12.55 -24.70 -4.74
N SER A 177 11.95 -25.31 -3.72
CA SER A 177 11.69 -26.74 -3.75
C SER A 177 10.60 -26.93 -4.80
N SER A 178 11.02 -27.48 -5.94
CA SER A 178 10.24 -28.10 -7.02
C SER A 178 8.76 -27.71 -7.08
N TYR A 179 8.35 -27.16 -8.21
CA TYR A 179 6.96 -27.02 -8.64
C TYR A 179 6.27 -28.41 -8.62
N GLU A 180 5.93 -28.90 -7.46
CA GLU A 180 4.87 -29.89 -7.33
C GLU A 180 3.56 -29.15 -7.43
N ASN A 181 2.73 -29.54 -8.38
CA ASN A 181 1.35 -29.05 -8.59
C ASN A 181 0.55 -29.20 -7.28
N ILE A 182 0.66 -28.23 -6.39
CA ILE A 182 -0.07 -28.22 -5.14
C ILE A 182 -1.47 -27.69 -5.45
N GLN A 183 -2.44 -28.60 -5.52
CA GLN A 183 -3.85 -28.21 -5.52
C GLN A 183 -4.16 -27.57 -4.17
N TRP A 184 -4.32 -26.24 -4.17
CA TRP A 184 -4.75 -25.50 -3.00
C TRP A 184 -6.18 -25.91 -2.63
N SER A 185 -6.34 -26.67 -1.55
CA SER A 185 -7.66 -26.91 -0.99
C SER A 185 -8.19 -25.59 -0.42
N ARG A 186 -9.19 -25.02 -1.08
CA ARG A 186 -9.89 -23.84 -0.59
C ARG A 186 -10.67 -24.22 0.65
N TYR A 187 -10.42 -23.55 1.77
CA TYR A 187 -11.30 -23.62 2.91
C TYR A 187 -12.70 -23.12 2.49
N ASN A 188 -13.67 -24.02 2.51
CA ASN A 188 -15.07 -23.66 2.41
C ASN A 188 -15.42 -22.95 3.73
N LEU A 189 -15.51 -21.63 3.71
CA LEU A 189 -16.15 -20.89 4.79
C LEU A 189 -17.60 -21.31 4.77
N GLY A 190 -17.96 -22.33 5.59
CA GLY A 190 -19.33 -22.77 5.76
C GLY A 190 -20.20 -21.55 6.04
N LYS A 191 -21.41 -21.55 5.46
CA LYS A 191 -22.41 -20.51 5.71
C LYS A 191 -22.46 -20.22 7.21
N MET A 192 -22.00 -19.05 7.61
CA MET A 192 -22.30 -18.54 8.94
C MET A 192 -23.81 -18.42 9.02
N LYS A 193 -24.41 -19.30 9.81
CA LYS A 193 -25.79 -19.19 10.27
C LYS A 193 -25.88 -18.16 11.38
#